data_890e823d872b1b48dfa3af8cbbdc76f5
#
_entry.id   890e823d872b1b48dfa3af8cbbdc76f5
#
_cell.length_a   1.000
_cell.length_b   1.000
_cell.length_c   1.000
_cell.angle_alpha   90.00
_cell.angle_beta   90.00
_cell.angle_gamma   90.00
#
_symmetry.space_group_name_H-M   'P 1'
#
loop_
_entity.id
_entity.type
_entity.pdbx_description
1 polymer ?
#
loop_
_entity_poly.entity_id
_entity_poly.type
_entity_poly.pdbx_seq_one_letter_code
_entity_poly.pdbx_strand_id
1 'polypeptide(L)'
;MRLALVVGFLASAIASAADVQVNTSFNRRPISPLIYGINFGTDAQAARIGATVRRFGGNGWSRYNWKASTTNEGGDIHFYKNLWLPGPDGGAAPDYADRFIVGTKASGAQALIEVPMIGWVARPGSSAGIPFTCGFSVSVYGAQAAADPADPNCGNGFLPDGGFVTGNDPLETSVAIDAGFVSEWVQHLVATHGSATDGGVRFYNLGNQPALWHQTHRDVHPQPTTYGELQDRFTQYASAVKDVDPGALTLGPAAWGWLEYYDSASKEAADAGIFFTPFYLRQAQALSTAKGRRMLDYLDFHVYPQAIFGSEAATDPVTNAKRFRATRILWDPTYTVESWEVCCGPVEQQIINRMKAWIALEFPGTKIAISSYAFGALSHVAGALTQAELLGIFAREGVDLAALEPPLPDNAIGEDAFKLFRNFDGSGSQFGDTSVLATSTTPDVVSAFASYDPAGRVTVVLINKDPAAAQPVNLTFLGVNGSGAWRAFSFGPSSRLGAAGTGTVTGGALQRMVPAYTAELLEFTPNGGVPLDAGYQDAGTGGGAGDGGTGGGAGGGTGGGTGGGTGGGTGGGTGGGTGGGTAGGAGGGGAPAESCNCATTDGTLFFWALSALAFVRRRKR
;
A
#
# COMPACT_ATOMS: atom_id res chain seq x y z
N MET A 1 25.14 -22.20 -61.98
CA MET A 1 24.63 -21.99 -60.58
C MET A 1 25.02 -20.59 -60.15
N ARG A 2 24.08 -19.62 -60.18
CA ARG A 2 24.31 -18.25 -59.74
C ARG A 2 23.77 -18.17 -58.30
N LEU A 3 24.65 -17.93 -57.33
CA LEU A 3 24.32 -17.74 -55.92
C LEU A 3 23.83 -16.28 -55.74
N ALA A 4 22.55 -16.09 -55.47
CA ALA A 4 21.99 -14.77 -55.13
C ALA A 4 22.23 -14.54 -53.65
N LEU A 5 23.05 -13.55 -53.33
CA LEU A 5 23.29 -13.07 -51.98
C LEU A 5 22.10 -12.18 -51.59
N VAL A 6 21.21 -12.64 -50.70
CA VAL A 6 20.15 -11.82 -50.11
C VAL A 6 20.76 -11.09 -48.93
N VAL A 7 21.07 -9.81 -49.12
CA VAL A 7 21.42 -8.90 -48.03
C VAL A 7 20.13 -8.43 -47.38
N GLY A 8 19.78 -9.02 -46.22
CA GLY A 8 18.68 -8.54 -45.41
C GLY A 8 19.09 -7.24 -44.70
N PHE A 9 18.53 -6.12 -45.11
CA PHE A 9 18.58 -4.88 -44.33
C PHE A 9 17.69 -5.06 -43.10
N LEU A 10 18.28 -5.27 -41.92
CA LEU A 10 17.63 -5.05 -40.66
C LEU A 10 17.45 -3.53 -40.52
N ALA A 11 16.26 -3.03 -40.84
CA ALA A 11 15.86 -1.69 -40.50
C ALA A 11 15.69 -1.66 -38.98
N SER A 12 16.69 -1.16 -38.26
CA SER A 12 16.54 -0.79 -36.84
C SER A 12 15.46 0.30 -36.79
N ALA A 13 14.28 -0.05 -36.27
CA ALA A 13 13.27 0.96 -35.96
C ALA A 13 13.90 1.94 -34.97
N ILE A 14 14.13 3.18 -35.39
CA ILE A 14 14.58 4.25 -34.51
C ILE A 14 13.40 4.47 -33.54
N ALA A 15 13.58 4.10 -32.27
CA ALA A 15 12.58 4.39 -31.24
C ALA A 15 12.36 5.91 -31.21
N SER A 16 11.09 6.33 -31.31
CA SER A 16 10.73 7.73 -31.12
C SER A 16 11.12 8.16 -29.72
N ALA A 17 11.75 9.32 -29.60
CA ALA A 17 12.12 9.84 -28.29
C ALA A 17 10.87 10.07 -27.42
N ALA A 18 10.96 9.71 -26.14
CA ALA A 18 9.96 10.10 -25.16
C ALA A 18 10.17 11.57 -24.79
N ASP A 19 9.17 12.42 -25.04
CA ASP A 19 9.21 13.80 -24.56
C ASP A 19 8.72 13.84 -23.12
N VAL A 20 9.58 14.27 -22.21
CA VAL A 20 9.29 14.41 -20.78
C VAL A 20 9.32 15.89 -20.42
N GLN A 21 8.20 16.40 -19.91
CA GLN A 21 8.09 17.77 -19.43
C GLN A 21 8.00 17.78 -17.90
N VAL A 22 8.88 18.53 -17.25
CA VAL A 22 8.86 18.81 -15.81
C VAL A 22 8.50 20.27 -15.62
N ASN A 23 7.43 20.54 -14.85
CA ASN A 23 7.01 21.89 -14.55
C ASN A 23 6.89 22.11 -13.05
N THR A 24 7.82 22.86 -12.49
CA THR A 24 7.92 23.07 -11.04
C THR A 24 6.87 24.04 -10.49
N SER A 25 6.08 24.68 -11.34
CA SER A 25 5.01 25.59 -10.93
C SER A 25 3.63 24.92 -10.85
N PHE A 26 3.51 23.66 -11.30
CA PHE A 26 2.23 22.95 -11.39
C PHE A 26 2.20 21.67 -10.57
N ASN A 27 1.00 21.31 -10.09
CA ASN A 27 0.72 20.11 -9.30
C ASN A 27 1.65 19.95 -8.08
N ARG A 28 2.00 21.08 -7.47
CA ARG A 28 2.87 21.11 -6.29
C ARG A 28 2.17 20.47 -5.11
N ARG A 29 2.79 19.45 -4.54
CA ARG A 29 2.26 18.73 -3.39
C ARG A 29 3.39 18.29 -2.46
N PRO A 30 3.28 18.46 -1.14
CA PRO A 30 4.21 17.88 -0.19
C PRO A 30 4.25 16.36 -0.35
N ILE A 31 5.43 15.78 -0.35
CA ILE A 31 5.64 14.33 -0.34
C ILE A 31 5.76 13.89 1.12
N SER A 32 4.89 12.98 1.54
CA SER A 32 5.01 12.42 2.89
C SER A 32 6.31 11.60 3.01
N PRO A 33 7.12 11.86 4.03
CA PRO A 33 8.29 11.02 4.28
C PRO A 33 7.95 9.58 4.66
N LEU A 34 6.68 9.26 4.99
CA LEU A 34 6.25 7.96 5.46
C LEU A 34 5.86 6.97 4.34
N ILE A 35 6.02 7.34 3.06
CA ILE A 35 5.73 6.43 1.93
C ILE A 35 6.84 5.41 1.66
N TYR A 36 7.94 5.46 2.38
CA TYR A 36 9.11 4.61 2.19
C TYR A 36 9.20 3.51 3.27
N GLY A 37 8.05 2.92 3.62
CA GLY A 37 7.95 1.89 4.64
C GLY A 37 8.13 0.47 4.10
N ILE A 38 8.43 -0.45 5.02
CA ILE A 38 8.48 -1.90 4.78
C ILE A 38 7.79 -2.65 5.92
N ASN A 39 7.22 -3.81 5.63
CA ASN A 39 6.80 -4.76 6.66
C ASN A 39 8.03 -5.53 7.15
N PHE A 40 8.23 -5.61 8.46
CA PHE A 40 9.37 -6.31 9.09
C PHE A 40 10.74 -5.88 8.54
N GLY A 41 11.49 -6.83 7.92
CA GLY A 41 12.87 -6.62 7.54
C GLY A 41 13.83 -6.60 8.74
N THR A 42 15.13 -6.67 8.49
CA THR A 42 16.15 -6.49 9.54
C THR A 42 16.40 -5.01 9.82
N ASP A 43 16.89 -4.68 11.02
CA ASP A 43 17.26 -3.31 11.38
C ASP A 43 18.33 -2.76 10.43
N ALA A 44 19.31 -3.58 10.07
CA ALA A 44 20.36 -3.23 9.12
C ALA A 44 19.82 -2.95 7.71
N GLN A 45 18.83 -3.74 7.26
CA GLN A 45 18.17 -3.52 5.98
C GLN A 45 17.39 -2.21 5.99
N ALA A 46 16.59 -1.97 7.02
CA ALA A 46 15.80 -0.75 7.17
C ALA A 46 16.67 0.50 7.14
N ALA A 47 17.78 0.49 7.90
CA ALA A 47 18.78 1.57 7.89
C ALA A 47 19.42 1.75 6.50
N ARG A 48 19.82 0.67 5.84
CA ARG A 48 20.51 0.68 4.54
C ARG A 48 19.64 1.26 3.41
N ILE A 49 18.33 0.98 3.42
CA ILE A 49 17.41 1.50 2.41
C ILE A 49 16.79 2.86 2.80
N GLY A 50 17.06 3.36 4.00
CA GLY A 50 16.45 4.57 4.52
C GLY A 50 14.94 4.43 4.74
N ALA A 51 14.48 3.26 5.20
CA ALA A 51 13.07 3.03 5.52
C ALA A 51 12.61 4.01 6.60
N THR A 52 11.40 4.53 6.43
CA THR A 52 10.84 5.56 7.34
C THR A 52 9.77 5.01 8.26
N VAL A 53 9.15 3.88 7.88
CA VAL A 53 8.18 3.14 8.67
C VAL A 53 8.52 1.66 8.59
N ARG A 54 8.42 0.96 9.71
CA ARG A 54 8.42 -0.51 9.76
C ARG A 54 7.13 -0.99 10.41
N ARG A 55 6.39 -1.83 9.68
CA ARG A 55 5.13 -2.40 10.16
C ARG A 55 5.37 -3.75 10.82
N PHE A 56 4.85 -3.87 12.03
CA PHE A 56 4.66 -5.12 12.77
C PHE A 56 3.18 -5.48 12.64
N GLY A 57 2.85 -6.40 11.76
CA GLY A 57 1.45 -6.71 11.47
C GLY A 57 1.30 -7.76 10.35
N GLY A 58 0.07 -8.02 9.97
CA GLY A 58 -0.33 -9.04 9.00
C GLY A 58 -1.02 -10.23 9.66
N ASN A 59 -1.59 -11.15 8.86
CA ASN A 59 -2.42 -12.27 9.37
C ASN A 59 -1.76 -13.06 10.51
N GLY A 60 -0.46 -13.34 10.40
CA GLY A 60 0.28 -14.03 11.45
C GLY A 60 0.43 -13.24 12.75
N TRP A 61 0.03 -11.98 12.80
CA TRP A 61 0.18 -11.10 13.96
C TRP A 61 -1.15 -10.62 14.53
N SER A 62 -2.25 -10.84 13.82
CA SER A 62 -3.61 -10.45 14.26
C SER A 62 -4.05 -11.09 15.58
N ARG A 63 -3.31 -12.12 16.04
CA ARG A 63 -3.53 -12.80 17.33
C ARG A 63 -2.28 -12.78 18.21
N TYR A 64 -1.45 -11.73 18.09
CA TYR A 64 -0.25 -11.59 18.89
C TYR A 64 -0.57 -11.36 20.37
N ASN A 65 0.00 -12.23 21.21
CA ASN A 65 -0.09 -12.14 22.66
C ASN A 65 1.19 -11.52 23.22
N TRP A 66 1.15 -10.22 23.48
CA TRP A 66 2.29 -9.48 23.99
C TRP A 66 2.77 -9.94 25.37
N LYS A 67 1.85 -10.47 26.21
CA LYS A 67 2.20 -10.97 27.55
C LYS A 67 2.99 -12.28 27.52
N ALA A 68 2.91 -13.03 26.40
CA ALA A 68 3.52 -14.35 26.26
C ALA A 68 4.53 -14.45 25.11
N SER A 69 4.70 -13.39 24.31
CA SER A 69 5.46 -13.41 23.08
C SER A 69 5.08 -14.59 22.17
N THR A 70 3.79 -14.80 22.00
CA THR A 70 3.24 -15.85 21.13
C THR A 70 2.31 -15.26 20.10
N THR A 71 2.20 -15.91 18.96
CA THR A 71 1.20 -15.56 17.96
C THR A 71 0.59 -16.83 17.38
N ASN A 72 -0.55 -16.72 16.70
CA ASN A 72 -1.07 -17.79 15.86
C ASN A 72 -0.99 -17.33 14.41
N GLU A 73 -0.33 -18.11 13.58
CA GLU A 73 -0.01 -17.74 12.21
C GLU A 73 -1.22 -17.80 11.25
N GLY A 74 -2.40 -18.21 11.75
CA GLY A 74 -3.63 -18.28 10.95
C GLY A 74 -3.64 -19.45 9.95
N GLY A 75 -4.62 -19.41 9.05
CA GLY A 75 -4.89 -20.48 8.09
C GLY A 75 -4.11 -20.42 6.79
N ASP A 76 -3.47 -19.31 6.45
CA ASP A 76 -2.90 -19.05 5.12
C ASP A 76 -1.95 -20.17 4.67
N ILE A 77 -0.77 -20.27 5.29
CA ILE A 77 0.25 -21.29 4.97
C ILE A 77 0.74 -22.01 6.23
N HIS A 78 0.15 -21.74 7.39
CA HIS A 78 0.69 -22.10 8.69
C HIS A 78 -0.20 -23.03 9.50
N PHE A 79 -1.30 -23.50 8.95
CA PHE A 79 -2.15 -24.52 9.55
C PHE A 79 -2.66 -24.18 10.96
N TYR A 80 -2.99 -22.88 11.20
CA TYR A 80 -3.52 -22.36 12.48
C TYR A 80 -2.64 -22.70 13.69
N LYS A 81 -1.32 -22.70 13.51
CA LYS A 81 -0.36 -23.03 14.55
C LYS A 81 -0.02 -21.85 15.42
N ASN A 82 0.15 -22.12 16.71
CA ASN A 82 0.81 -21.18 17.61
C ASN A 82 2.31 -21.19 17.38
N LEU A 83 2.87 -19.98 17.28
CA LEU A 83 4.30 -19.75 17.21
C LEU A 83 4.77 -19.04 18.47
N TRP A 84 5.72 -19.62 19.15
CA TRP A 84 6.45 -18.94 20.22
C TRP A 84 7.61 -18.14 19.63
N LEU A 85 7.75 -16.89 20.08
CA LEU A 85 8.74 -15.93 19.61
C LEU A 85 9.85 -15.78 20.67
N PRO A 86 10.91 -16.60 20.61
CA PRO A 86 11.95 -16.59 21.63
C PRO A 86 12.75 -15.29 21.64
N GLY A 87 13.35 -14.98 22.78
CA GLY A 87 14.39 -13.98 22.90
C GLY A 87 15.66 -14.33 22.16
N PRO A 88 16.58 -13.35 22.04
CA PRO A 88 17.89 -13.58 21.39
C PRO A 88 18.66 -14.76 22.00
N ASP A 89 18.48 -14.99 23.30
CA ASP A 89 19.18 -16.03 24.07
C ASP A 89 18.41 -17.36 24.14
N GLY A 90 17.31 -17.51 23.37
CA GLY A 90 16.46 -18.70 23.39
C GLY A 90 15.61 -18.87 24.66
N GLY A 91 15.63 -17.90 25.57
CA GLY A 91 14.80 -17.84 26.79
C GLY A 91 13.42 -17.26 26.53
N ALA A 92 12.54 -17.32 27.53
CA ALA A 92 11.30 -16.53 27.54
C ALA A 92 11.67 -15.04 27.49
N ALA A 93 11.56 -14.43 26.32
CA ALA A 93 11.84 -13.03 26.20
C ALA A 93 10.63 -12.22 26.63
N PRO A 94 10.82 -11.18 27.39
CA PRO A 94 9.86 -10.10 27.35
C PRO A 94 9.84 -9.57 25.93
N ASP A 95 8.70 -9.71 25.31
CA ASP A 95 8.18 -8.95 24.25
C ASP A 95 9.02 -8.83 22.97
N TYR A 96 8.65 -9.65 22.01
CA TYR A 96 9.18 -9.57 20.63
C TYR A 96 8.88 -8.21 19.99
N ALA A 97 7.72 -7.59 20.30
CA ALA A 97 7.35 -6.28 19.79
C ALA A 97 8.26 -5.17 20.36
N ASP A 98 8.66 -5.24 21.62
CA ASP A 98 9.59 -4.25 22.21
C ASP A 98 10.93 -4.24 21.47
N ARG A 99 11.47 -5.40 21.17
CA ARG A 99 12.72 -5.52 20.38
C ARG A 99 12.56 -4.98 18.98
N PHE A 100 11.43 -5.29 18.33
CA PHE A 100 11.12 -4.75 17.01
C PHE A 100 11.05 -3.22 17.04
N ILE A 101 10.43 -2.62 18.07
CA ILE A 101 10.33 -1.17 18.25
C ILE A 101 11.72 -0.56 18.46
N VAL A 102 12.53 -1.15 19.34
CA VAL A 102 13.90 -0.67 19.60
C VAL A 102 14.74 -0.70 18.33
N GLY A 103 14.75 -1.83 17.61
CA GLY A 103 15.49 -1.96 16.35
C GLY A 103 14.96 -1.03 15.25
N THR A 104 13.64 -0.82 15.20
CA THR A 104 13.03 0.12 14.27
C THR A 104 13.49 1.55 14.53
N LYS A 105 13.46 2.01 15.78
CA LYS A 105 13.95 3.34 16.17
C LYS A 105 15.46 3.49 15.89
N ALA A 106 16.25 2.46 16.19
CA ALA A 106 17.68 2.45 15.91
C ALA A 106 18.00 2.54 14.40
N SER A 107 17.12 2.02 13.53
CA SER A 107 17.26 2.15 12.07
C SER A 107 16.84 3.52 11.52
N GLY A 108 16.32 4.41 12.36
CA GLY A 108 15.80 5.72 11.96
C GLY A 108 14.33 5.69 11.46
N ALA A 109 13.66 4.55 11.55
CA ALA A 109 12.27 4.38 11.15
C ALA A 109 11.29 4.56 12.33
N GLN A 110 10.01 4.77 12.02
CA GLN A 110 8.91 4.79 12.98
C GLN A 110 8.20 3.42 12.96
N ALA A 111 7.82 2.94 14.15
CA ALA A 111 7.08 1.69 14.27
C ALA A 111 5.58 1.92 14.00
N LEU A 112 5.01 1.04 13.16
CA LEU A 112 3.58 0.86 12.97
C LEU A 112 3.22 -0.50 13.55
N ILE A 113 2.40 -0.52 14.61
CA ILE A 113 2.06 -1.72 15.37
C ILE A 113 0.60 -2.09 15.11
N GLU A 114 0.35 -3.32 14.64
CA GLU A 114 -1.00 -3.87 14.59
C GLU A 114 -1.46 -4.28 15.99
N VAL A 115 -2.67 -3.90 16.37
CA VAL A 115 -3.32 -4.34 17.60
C VAL A 115 -4.31 -5.47 17.31
N PRO A 116 -4.34 -6.54 18.13
CA PRO A 116 -5.25 -7.66 17.91
C PRO A 116 -6.70 -7.24 18.17
N MET A 117 -7.56 -7.35 17.15
CA MET A 117 -8.97 -6.95 17.21
C MET A 117 -9.97 -8.11 17.10
N ILE A 118 -9.50 -9.32 16.80
CA ILE A 118 -10.38 -10.49 16.58
C ILE A 118 -11.12 -10.92 17.86
N GLY A 119 -10.63 -10.49 19.02
CA GLY A 119 -11.16 -10.91 20.33
C GLY A 119 -10.46 -12.15 20.89
N TRP A 120 -9.40 -12.61 20.22
CA TRP A 120 -8.59 -13.75 20.61
C TRP A 120 -7.10 -13.48 20.38
N VAL A 121 -6.26 -13.94 21.28
CA VAL A 121 -4.79 -13.96 21.09
C VAL A 121 -4.27 -15.37 21.33
N ALA A 122 -3.11 -15.70 20.78
CA ALA A 122 -2.49 -17.02 20.97
C ALA A 122 -2.23 -17.26 22.47
N ARG A 123 -2.57 -18.46 22.92
CA ARG A 123 -2.27 -18.88 24.30
C ARG A 123 -0.77 -19.05 24.52
N PRO A 124 -0.27 -18.86 25.75
CA PRO A 124 1.11 -19.16 26.10
C PRO A 124 1.42 -20.64 25.91
N GLY A 125 2.61 -20.95 25.47
CA GLY A 125 3.15 -22.32 25.44
C GLY A 125 3.17 -22.91 24.04
N SER A 126 4.21 -23.41 23.74
CA SER A 126 5.02 -24.46 23.21
C SER A 126 6.42 -23.90 22.98
N SER A 127 7.38 -24.46 23.68
CA SER A 127 8.79 -24.22 23.41
C SER A 127 9.12 -24.68 21.98
N ALA A 128 10.07 -24.02 21.36
CA ALA A 128 10.64 -24.47 20.10
C ALA A 128 10.88 -25.99 20.16
N GLY A 129 10.11 -26.72 19.39
CA GLY A 129 10.33 -28.12 19.22
C GLY A 129 9.16 -29.05 19.34
N ILE A 130 7.98 -28.76 20.05
CA ILE A 130 6.99 -29.84 19.93
C ILE A 130 5.96 -29.86 21.04
N PRO A 131 4.78 -30.36 20.71
CA PRO A 131 4.04 -30.19 19.48
C PRO A 131 3.44 -28.80 19.40
N PHE A 132 3.35 -28.27 18.20
CA PHE A 132 2.60 -27.02 18.00
C PHE A 132 1.15 -27.25 18.45
N THR A 133 0.59 -26.28 19.16
CA THR A 133 -0.85 -26.24 19.38
C THR A 133 -1.46 -25.63 18.11
N CYS A 134 -2.37 -26.34 17.47
CA CYS A 134 -3.02 -25.91 16.23
C CYS A 134 -4.54 -26.03 16.32
N GLY A 135 -5.26 -25.13 15.67
CA GLY A 135 -6.71 -25.00 15.78
C GLY A 135 -7.51 -26.16 15.18
N PHE A 136 -6.89 -26.96 14.32
CA PHE A 136 -7.52 -28.10 13.66
C PHE A 136 -6.62 -29.33 13.71
N SER A 137 -6.38 -29.84 14.90
CA SER A 137 -5.52 -30.99 15.10
C SER A 137 -6.14 -32.25 14.48
N VAL A 138 -5.37 -32.96 13.64
CA VAL A 138 -5.82 -34.19 12.94
C VAL A 138 -6.20 -35.28 13.92
N SER A 139 -5.49 -35.39 15.04
CA SER A 139 -5.77 -36.39 16.08
C SER A 139 -7.12 -36.17 16.79
N VAL A 140 -7.63 -34.92 16.80
CA VAL A 140 -8.92 -34.56 17.42
C VAL A 140 -10.04 -34.52 16.40
N TYR A 141 -9.80 -33.85 15.25
CA TYR A 141 -10.83 -33.55 14.25
C TYR A 141 -10.83 -34.46 13.03
N GLY A 142 -9.95 -35.49 13.02
CA GLY A 142 -9.87 -36.45 11.93
C GLY A 142 -9.08 -35.97 10.72
N ALA A 143 -9.12 -36.78 9.65
CA ALA A 143 -8.39 -36.52 8.42
C ALA A 143 -8.85 -35.21 7.75
N GLN A 144 -7.89 -34.45 7.25
CA GLN A 144 -8.11 -33.19 6.57
C GLN A 144 -7.47 -33.19 5.18
N ALA A 145 -7.89 -32.26 4.31
CA ALA A 145 -7.42 -32.17 2.92
C ALA A 145 -5.90 -31.91 2.83
N ALA A 146 -5.34 -31.22 3.82
CA ALA A 146 -3.91 -31.03 3.97
C ALA A 146 -3.52 -30.93 5.45
N ALA A 147 -2.28 -31.29 5.73
CA ALA A 147 -1.65 -31.12 7.05
C ALA A 147 -0.25 -30.54 6.86
N ASP A 148 0.26 -29.88 7.89
CA ASP A 148 1.60 -29.29 7.87
C ASP A 148 2.66 -30.39 7.70
N PRO A 149 3.52 -30.31 6.67
CA PRO A 149 4.60 -31.25 6.47
C PRO A 149 5.59 -31.36 7.65
N ALA A 150 5.72 -30.28 8.44
CA ALA A 150 6.60 -30.25 9.62
C ALA A 150 5.92 -30.77 10.90
N ASP A 151 4.59 -30.73 10.94
CA ASP A 151 3.76 -31.25 12.02
C ASP A 151 2.47 -31.85 11.45
N PRO A 152 2.47 -33.14 11.07
CA PRO A 152 1.32 -33.77 10.43
C PRO A 152 0.04 -33.81 11.27
N ASN A 153 0.11 -33.48 12.56
CA ASN A 153 -1.07 -33.34 13.40
C ASN A 153 -1.78 -31.99 13.20
N CYS A 154 -1.16 -31.00 12.58
CA CYS A 154 -1.78 -29.71 12.30
C CYS A 154 -2.42 -29.70 10.91
N GLY A 155 -3.73 -29.80 10.85
CA GLY A 155 -4.50 -29.78 9.62
C GLY A 155 -4.85 -28.35 9.16
N ASN A 156 -5.32 -28.24 7.90
CA ASN A 156 -5.75 -26.97 7.31
C ASN A 156 -7.23 -26.61 7.57
N GLY A 157 -7.94 -27.43 8.35
CA GLY A 157 -9.34 -27.23 8.68
C GLY A 157 -10.32 -27.52 7.56
N PHE A 158 -9.91 -28.10 6.44
CA PHE A 158 -10.78 -28.58 5.37
C PHE A 158 -10.89 -30.10 5.41
N LEU A 159 -12.08 -30.61 5.28
CA LEU A 159 -12.31 -32.05 5.13
C LEU A 159 -11.91 -32.53 3.73
N PRO A 160 -11.58 -33.82 3.54
CA PRO A 160 -11.20 -34.34 2.22
C PRO A 160 -12.28 -34.22 1.14
N ASP A 161 -13.54 -34.05 1.52
CA ASP A 161 -14.68 -33.83 0.62
C ASP A 161 -14.92 -32.36 0.26
N GLY A 162 -14.06 -31.46 0.75
CA GLY A 162 -14.15 -30.02 0.53
C GLY A 162 -14.99 -29.26 1.59
N GLY A 163 -15.59 -29.97 2.55
CA GLY A 163 -16.27 -29.34 3.69
C GLY A 163 -15.27 -28.72 4.69
N PHE A 164 -15.80 -28.05 5.70
CA PHE A 164 -15.01 -27.47 6.78
C PHE A 164 -15.06 -28.35 8.04
N VAL A 165 -13.95 -28.44 8.75
CA VAL A 165 -13.98 -28.86 10.14
C VAL A 165 -14.75 -27.82 10.95
N THR A 166 -15.75 -28.25 11.71
CA THR A 166 -16.60 -27.42 12.56
C THR A 166 -16.59 -27.94 14.01
N GLY A 167 -16.98 -27.05 14.97
CA GLY A 167 -17.06 -27.43 16.37
C GLY A 167 -15.71 -27.57 17.07
N ASN A 168 -14.63 -27.03 16.50
CA ASN A 168 -13.35 -26.89 17.17
C ASN A 168 -13.48 -25.94 18.37
N ASP A 169 -12.67 -26.18 19.40
CA ASP A 169 -12.61 -25.32 20.58
C ASP A 169 -11.54 -24.22 20.41
N PRO A 170 -11.92 -22.94 20.32
CA PRO A 170 -10.95 -21.84 20.27
C PRO A 170 -9.93 -21.83 21.40
N LEU A 171 -10.30 -22.36 22.59
CA LEU A 171 -9.42 -22.42 23.74
C LEU A 171 -8.25 -23.38 23.58
N GLU A 172 -8.25 -24.26 22.57
CA GLU A 172 -7.09 -25.11 22.28
C GLU A 172 -5.87 -24.28 21.88
N THR A 173 -6.05 -23.20 21.10
CA THR A 173 -4.96 -22.37 20.60
C THR A 173 -4.93 -20.96 21.20
N SER A 174 -6.02 -20.50 21.80
CA SER A 174 -6.20 -19.08 22.05
C SER A 174 -6.75 -18.76 23.42
N VAL A 175 -6.62 -17.51 23.81
CA VAL A 175 -7.23 -16.89 24.98
C VAL A 175 -8.12 -15.77 24.50
N ALA A 176 -9.36 -15.73 25.01
CA ALA A 176 -10.28 -14.63 24.73
C ALA A 176 -9.76 -13.33 25.34
N ILE A 177 -9.87 -12.25 24.60
CA ILE A 177 -9.50 -10.90 25.02
C ILE A 177 -10.60 -9.90 24.67
N ASP A 178 -10.59 -8.78 25.36
CA ASP A 178 -11.34 -7.57 25.04
C ASP A 178 -10.38 -6.40 24.72
N ALA A 179 -10.95 -5.21 24.54
CA ALA A 179 -10.17 -4.01 24.28
C ALA A 179 -9.28 -3.59 25.48
N GLY A 180 -9.60 -4.04 26.69
CA GLY A 180 -8.77 -3.84 27.88
C GLY A 180 -7.38 -4.45 27.75
N PHE A 181 -7.28 -5.63 27.12
CA PHE A 181 -5.99 -6.25 26.81
C PHE A 181 -5.10 -5.36 25.93
N VAL A 182 -5.68 -4.67 24.95
CA VAL A 182 -4.95 -3.71 24.09
C VAL A 182 -4.61 -2.44 24.86
N SER A 183 -5.52 -1.93 25.73
CA SER A 183 -5.20 -0.79 26.59
C SER A 183 -3.99 -1.09 27.49
N GLU A 184 -3.93 -2.28 28.09
CA GLU A 184 -2.77 -2.70 28.90
C GLU A 184 -1.48 -2.78 28.05
N TRP A 185 -1.58 -3.27 26.82
CA TRP A 185 -0.42 -3.30 25.93
C TRP A 185 0.06 -1.89 25.57
N VAL A 186 -0.84 -0.97 25.20
CA VAL A 186 -0.47 0.42 24.93
C VAL A 186 0.13 1.09 26.17
N GLN A 187 -0.39 0.82 27.38
CA GLN A 187 0.21 1.29 28.64
C GLN A 187 1.64 0.78 28.81
N HIS A 188 1.88 -0.51 28.55
CA HIS A 188 3.22 -1.09 28.56
C HIS A 188 4.14 -0.40 27.55
N LEU A 189 3.69 -0.20 26.31
CA LEU A 189 4.48 0.45 25.24
C LEU A 189 4.83 1.89 25.61
N VAL A 190 3.88 2.64 26.18
CA VAL A 190 4.12 4.02 26.67
C VAL A 190 5.11 4.03 27.83
N ALA A 191 4.96 3.12 28.79
CA ALA A 191 5.86 3.03 29.93
C ALA A 191 7.29 2.63 29.51
N THR A 192 7.44 1.80 28.48
CA THR A 192 8.74 1.27 28.03
C THR A 192 9.44 2.17 27.02
N HIS A 193 8.68 2.76 26.09
CA HIS A 193 9.24 3.47 24.93
C HIS A 193 8.94 4.97 24.90
N GLY A 194 8.10 5.47 25.81
CA GLY A 194 7.56 6.83 25.81
C GLY A 194 6.21 6.91 25.09
N SER A 195 5.51 8.04 25.22
CA SER A 195 4.29 8.32 24.49
C SER A 195 4.58 8.56 23.00
N ALA A 196 3.55 8.55 22.17
CA ALA A 196 3.66 8.85 20.74
C ALA A 196 4.29 10.23 20.45
N THR A 197 4.09 11.19 21.36
CA THR A 197 4.69 12.54 21.28
C THR A 197 6.11 12.60 21.82
N ASP A 198 6.53 11.63 22.62
CA ASP A 198 7.86 11.55 23.25
C ASP A 198 8.75 10.49 22.57
N GLY A 199 8.52 10.25 21.28
CA GLY A 199 9.31 9.31 20.47
C GLY A 199 8.98 7.84 20.73
N GLY A 200 7.86 7.51 21.36
CA GLY A 200 7.30 6.17 21.49
C GLY A 200 6.66 5.65 20.18
N VAL A 201 5.75 4.70 20.32
CA VAL A 201 5.00 4.15 19.16
C VAL A 201 3.97 5.17 18.70
N ARG A 202 4.14 5.66 17.49
CA ARG A 202 3.27 6.70 16.95
C ARG A 202 2.06 6.14 16.21
N PHE A 203 2.18 4.98 15.56
CA PHE A 203 1.16 4.44 14.67
C PHE A 203 0.64 3.11 15.17
N TYR A 204 -0.69 2.98 15.24
CA TYR A 204 -1.40 1.75 15.59
C TYR A 204 -2.38 1.35 14.50
N ASN A 205 -2.17 0.17 13.93
CA ASN A 205 -3.07 -0.44 12.95
C ASN A 205 -4.20 -1.17 13.67
N LEU A 206 -5.43 -0.79 13.38
CA LEU A 206 -6.61 -1.39 13.99
C LEU A 206 -7.00 -2.66 13.26
N GLY A 207 -6.31 -3.76 13.60
CA GLY A 207 -6.45 -5.08 12.98
C GLY A 207 -5.81 -5.20 11.59
N ASN A 208 -6.08 -6.34 10.94
CA ASN A 208 -5.59 -6.66 9.60
C ASN A 208 -6.65 -7.45 8.84
N GLN A 209 -7.03 -6.98 7.66
CA GLN A 209 -7.87 -7.68 6.67
C GLN A 209 -9.14 -8.31 7.27
N PRO A 210 -10.02 -7.56 7.93
CA PRO A 210 -11.11 -8.13 8.70
C PRO A 210 -12.12 -8.93 7.87
N ALA A 211 -12.31 -8.63 6.58
CA ALA A 211 -13.17 -9.45 5.73
C ALA A 211 -12.63 -10.87 5.47
N LEU A 212 -11.36 -11.14 5.77
CA LEU A 212 -10.76 -12.46 5.64
C LEU A 212 -10.71 -13.26 6.96
N TRP A 213 -11.12 -12.72 8.12
CA TRP A 213 -10.98 -13.42 9.40
C TRP A 213 -11.68 -14.77 9.44
N HIS A 214 -12.85 -14.89 8.82
CA HIS A 214 -13.61 -16.15 8.74
C HIS A 214 -12.89 -17.23 7.92
N GLN A 215 -11.82 -16.90 7.21
CA GLN A 215 -10.97 -17.81 6.46
C GLN A 215 -9.60 -17.94 7.15
N THR A 216 -8.90 -16.82 7.36
CA THR A 216 -7.54 -16.82 7.89
C THR A 216 -7.46 -17.15 9.39
N HIS A 217 -8.53 -16.88 10.14
CA HIS A 217 -8.65 -17.15 11.58
C HIS A 217 -9.91 -17.95 11.92
N ARG A 218 -10.30 -18.86 11.05
CA ARG A 218 -11.55 -19.60 11.15
C ARG A 218 -11.67 -20.44 12.43
N ASP A 219 -10.55 -20.86 13.00
CA ASP A 219 -10.50 -21.59 14.27
C ASP A 219 -11.06 -20.79 15.46
N VAL A 220 -11.04 -19.46 15.39
CA VAL A 220 -11.57 -18.56 16.44
C VAL A 220 -12.64 -17.60 15.93
N HIS A 221 -12.75 -17.41 14.61
CA HIS A 221 -13.70 -16.48 13.98
C HIS A 221 -14.30 -17.09 12.70
N PRO A 222 -15.17 -18.14 12.84
CA PRO A 222 -15.68 -18.87 11.69
C PRO A 222 -16.77 -18.14 10.89
N GLN A 223 -17.35 -17.05 11.43
CA GLN A 223 -18.40 -16.30 10.76
C GLN A 223 -17.83 -15.12 9.97
N PRO A 224 -18.40 -14.79 8.80
CA PRO A 224 -18.04 -13.58 8.07
C PRO A 224 -18.29 -12.32 8.90
N THR A 225 -17.39 -11.37 8.84
CA THR A 225 -17.54 -10.07 9.53
C THR A 225 -18.69 -9.25 8.95
N THR A 226 -19.37 -8.53 9.82
CA THR A 226 -20.46 -7.60 9.47
C THR A 226 -20.05 -6.15 9.66
N TYR A 227 -20.84 -5.21 9.09
CA TYR A 227 -20.68 -3.77 9.31
C TYR A 227 -20.80 -3.42 10.80
N GLY A 228 -21.78 -4.01 11.49
CA GLY A 228 -21.98 -3.80 12.91
C GLY A 228 -20.79 -4.27 13.74
N GLU A 229 -20.29 -5.48 13.49
CA GLU A 229 -19.11 -5.99 14.18
C GLU A 229 -17.90 -5.07 13.99
N LEU A 230 -17.61 -4.66 12.75
CA LEU A 230 -16.44 -3.83 12.47
C LEU A 230 -16.57 -2.43 13.07
N GLN A 231 -17.78 -1.86 13.14
CA GLN A 231 -18.05 -0.61 13.86
C GLN A 231 -17.80 -0.76 15.37
N ASP A 232 -18.29 -1.83 15.99
CA ASP A 232 -18.13 -2.08 17.42
C ASP A 232 -16.66 -2.26 17.78
N ARG A 233 -15.92 -3.05 17.00
CA ARG A 233 -14.49 -3.26 17.16
C ARG A 233 -13.71 -1.96 16.97
N PHE A 234 -13.98 -1.21 15.92
CA PHE A 234 -13.36 0.11 15.73
C PHE A 234 -13.58 1.00 16.96
N THR A 235 -14.82 1.10 17.44
CA THR A 235 -15.17 1.94 18.59
C THR A 235 -14.39 1.55 19.85
N GLN A 236 -14.30 0.25 20.14
CA GLN A 236 -13.64 -0.28 21.33
C GLN A 236 -12.12 -0.13 21.23
N TYR A 237 -11.51 -0.57 20.12
CA TYR A 237 -10.06 -0.65 20.02
C TYR A 237 -9.40 0.70 19.68
N ALA A 238 -10.06 1.58 18.90
CA ALA A 238 -9.58 2.96 18.74
C ALA A 238 -9.61 3.71 20.08
N SER A 239 -10.66 3.46 20.91
CA SER A 239 -10.72 4.02 22.27
C SER A 239 -9.60 3.43 23.15
N ALA A 240 -9.37 2.12 23.11
CA ALA A 240 -8.33 1.46 23.88
C ALA A 240 -6.93 2.06 23.64
N VAL A 241 -6.63 2.43 22.39
CA VAL A 241 -5.37 3.10 22.04
C VAL A 241 -5.38 4.56 22.50
N LYS A 242 -6.38 5.34 22.04
CA LYS A 242 -6.41 6.80 22.19
C LYS A 242 -6.67 7.26 23.63
N ASP A 243 -7.35 6.45 24.46
CA ASP A 243 -7.58 6.79 25.88
C ASP A 243 -6.30 6.63 26.72
N VAL A 244 -5.37 5.77 26.28
CA VAL A 244 -4.07 5.57 26.93
C VAL A 244 -3.02 6.54 26.37
N ASP A 245 -2.92 6.66 25.04
CA ASP A 245 -1.98 7.55 24.36
C ASP A 245 -2.72 8.48 23.39
N PRO A 246 -3.18 9.64 23.86
CA PRO A 246 -3.93 10.58 23.01
C PRO A 246 -3.16 11.11 21.81
N GLY A 247 -1.83 11.07 21.83
CA GLY A 247 -0.95 11.47 20.74
C GLY A 247 -0.74 10.40 19.67
N ALA A 248 -1.13 9.15 19.95
CA ALA A 248 -1.04 8.06 18.99
C ALA A 248 -1.95 8.28 17.78
N LEU A 249 -1.52 7.82 16.63
CA LEU A 249 -2.27 7.88 15.37
C LEU A 249 -2.80 6.49 15.01
N THR A 250 -4.09 6.40 14.72
CA THR A 250 -4.77 5.14 14.40
C THR A 250 -5.01 5.01 12.90
N LEU A 251 -4.76 3.81 12.39
CA LEU A 251 -4.95 3.41 11.00
C LEU A 251 -6.01 2.29 10.95
N GLY A 252 -6.92 2.31 9.99
CA GLY A 252 -7.89 1.24 9.79
C GLY A 252 -8.78 1.49 8.58
N PRO A 253 -9.53 0.47 8.16
CA PRO A 253 -9.67 -0.89 8.70
C PRO A 253 -8.58 -1.89 8.26
N ALA A 254 -7.54 -1.49 7.53
CA ALA A 254 -6.56 -2.35 6.87
C ALA A 254 -7.23 -3.34 5.91
N ALA A 255 -8.13 -2.83 5.07
CA ALA A 255 -8.94 -3.61 4.15
C ALA A 255 -8.06 -4.38 3.14
N TRP A 256 -8.33 -5.69 2.92
CA TRP A 256 -7.43 -6.56 2.16
C TRP A 256 -7.30 -6.24 0.67
N GLY A 257 -8.34 -5.64 0.06
CA GLY A 257 -8.36 -5.37 -1.36
C GLY A 257 -9.73 -4.98 -1.90
N TRP A 258 -9.88 -5.06 -3.23
CA TRP A 258 -10.98 -4.49 -4.00
C TRP A 258 -12.39 -4.80 -3.45
N LEU A 259 -12.67 -6.06 -3.11
CA LEU A 259 -14.01 -6.43 -2.65
C LEU A 259 -14.34 -5.81 -1.28
N GLU A 260 -13.39 -5.75 -0.35
CA GLU A 260 -13.61 -5.17 0.97
C GLU A 260 -13.75 -3.65 0.93
N TYR A 261 -13.26 -2.97 -0.12
CA TYR A 261 -13.50 -1.53 -0.23
C TYR A 261 -15.00 -1.20 -0.39
N TYR A 262 -15.76 -2.15 -0.94
CA TYR A 262 -17.19 -1.97 -1.25
C TYR A 262 -18.13 -2.69 -0.29
N ASP A 263 -17.71 -3.83 0.28
CA ASP A 263 -18.60 -4.66 1.08
C ASP A 263 -17.88 -5.38 2.21
N SER A 264 -18.62 -5.77 3.27
CA SER A 264 -18.11 -6.69 4.28
C SER A 264 -18.07 -8.12 3.75
N ALA A 265 -17.49 -9.03 4.56
CA ALA A 265 -17.54 -10.46 4.25
C ALA A 265 -18.98 -11.01 4.21
N SER A 266 -19.89 -10.42 4.98
CA SER A 266 -21.32 -10.79 5.03
C SER A 266 -22.18 -10.23 3.90
N LYS A 267 -21.59 -9.43 2.99
CA LYS A 267 -22.27 -8.88 1.81
C LYS A 267 -23.46 -7.97 2.13
N GLU A 268 -23.25 -6.98 2.98
CA GLU A 268 -24.31 -6.10 3.51
C GLU A 268 -24.49 -4.80 2.72
N ALA A 269 -23.61 -4.45 1.78
CA ALA A 269 -23.61 -3.13 1.13
C ALA A 269 -24.95 -2.82 0.43
N ALA A 270 -25.59 -3.82 -0.18
CA ALA A 270 -26.86 -3.64 -0.87
C ALA A 270 -28.00 -3.31 0.13
N ASP A 271 -28.08 -4.03 1.24
CA ASP A 271 -29.11 -3.83 2.27
C ASP A 271 -28.86 -2.56 3.08
N ALA A 272 -27.60 -2.25 3.35
CA ALA A 272 -27.17 -1.02 4.05
C ALA A 272 -27.34 0.24 3.19
N GLY A 273 -27.43 0.10 1.86
CA GLY A 273 -27.49 1.22 0.91
C GLY A 273 -26.24 2.10 0.89
N ILE A 274 -25.12 1.58 1.39
CA ILE A 274 -23.84 2.27 1.46
C ILE A 274 -22.69 1.27 1.39
N PHE A 275 -21.63 1.58 0.63
CA PHE A 275 -20.42 0.77 0.58
C PHE A 275 -19.66 0.77 1.92
N PHE A 276 -18.87 -0.27 2.15
CA PHE A 276 -18.17 -0.47 3.41
C PHE A 276 -17.22 0.67 3.77
N THR A 277 -16.36 1.12 2.85
CA THR A 277 -15.40 2.20 3.15
C THR A 277 -16.07 3.53 3.52
N PRO A 278 -17.06 4.05 2.76
CA PRO A 278 -17.85 5.20 3.19
C PRO A 278 -18.56 5.00 4.53
N PHE A 279 -19.13 3.82 4.77
CA PHE A 279 -19.73 3.48 6.06
C PHE A 279 -18.73 3.59 7.19
N TYR A 280 -17.57 2.95 7.06
CA TYR A 280 -16.49 2.96 8.07
C TYR A 280 -16.02 4.38 8.39
N LEU A 281 -15.79 5.21 7.37
CA LEU A 281 -15.42 6.61 7.53
C LEU A 281 -16.49 7.43 8.27
N ARG A 282 -17.77 7.22 7.94
CA ARG A 282 -18.90 7.87 8.62
C ARG A 282 -18.98 7.49 10.10
N GLN A 283 -18.78 6.21 10.43
CA GLN A 283 -18.72 5.77 11.82
C GLN A 283 -17.52 6.35 12.56
N ALA A 284 -16.38 6.44 11.90
CA ALA A 284 -15.19 7.05 12.46
C ALA A 284 -15.37 8.56 12.75
N GLN A 285 -16.06 9.26 11.87
CA GLN A 285 -16.44 10.66 12.08
C GLN A 285 -17.38 10.82 13.28
N ALA A 286 -18.43 9.98 13.33
CA ALA A 286 -19.40 10.01 14.42
C ALA A 286 -18.73 9.74 15.79
N LEU A 287 -17.88 8.71 15.87
CA LEU A 287 -17.12 8.41 17.07
C LEU A 287 -16.18 9.56 17.45
N SER A 288 -15.49 10.15 16.47
CA SER A 288 -14.57 11.27 16.71
C SER A 288 -15.30 12.49 17.27
N THR A 289 -16.50 12.78 16.76
CA THR A 289 -17.38 13.83 17.27
C THR A 289 -17.83 13.55 18.70
N ALA A 290 -18.26 12.32 18.98
CA ALA A 290 -18.69 11.91 20.32
C ALA A 290 -17.56 11.97 21.35
N LYS A 291 -16.34 11.65 20.96
CA LYS A 291 -15.14 11.67 21.81
C LYS A 291 -14.45 13.05 21.88
N GLY A 292 -14.85 14.01 21.07
CA GLY A 292 -14.23 15.35 21.00
C GLY A 292 -12.78 15.32 20.49
N ARG A 293 -12.35 14.25 19.82
CA ARG A 293 -11.00 14.08 19.23
C ARG A 293 -11.04 13.12 18.07
N ARG A 294 -10.06 13.21 17.17
CA ARG A 294 -9.97 12.30 16.03
C ARG A 294 -9.66 10.87 16.49
N MET A 295 -10.52 9.91 16.08
CA MET A 295 -10.42 8.50 16.45
C MET A 295 -9.92 7.62 15.29
N LEU A 296 -9.89 8.14 14.06
CA LEU A 296 -9.25 7.54 12.87
C LEU A 296 -8.42 8.63 12.18
N ASP A 297 -7.11 8.44 12.14
CA ASP A 297 -6.18 9.39 11.52
C ASP A 297 -5.90 9.03 10.05
N TYR A 298 -5.85 7.73 9.73
CA TYR A 298 -5.60 7.23 8.39
C TYR A 298 -6.66 6.21 7.97
N LEU A 299 -7.22 6.40 6.78
CA LEU A 299 -7.91 5.32 6.08
C LEU A 299 -6.85 4.38 5.52
N ASP A 300 -6.83 3.16 6.01
CA ASP A 300 -5.83 2.16 5.66
C ASP A 300 -6.42 1.04 4.82
N PHE A 301 -5.74 0.72 3.73
CA PHE A 301 -6.11 -0.34 2.82
C PHE A 301 -4.88 -0.98 2.18
N HIS A 302 -5.02 -2.22 1.74
CA HIS A 302 -3.96 -2.99 1.10
C HIS A 302 -4.14 -3.02 -0.41
N VAL A 303 -3.05 -3.18 -1.15
CA VAL A 303 -3.07 -3.25 -2.61
C VAL A 303 -2.30 -4.46 -3.11
N TYR A 304 -3.04 -5.44 -3.62
CA TYR A 304 -2.51 -6.65 -4.24
C TYR A 304 -3.13 -6.82 -5.62
N PRO A 305 -2.47 -6.38 -6.70
CA PRO A 305 -3.08 -6.38 -8.03
C PRO A 305 -3.39 -7.80 -8.49
N GLN A 306 -4.66 -8.08 -8.72
CA GLN A 306 -5.15 -9.41 -9.07
C GLN A 306 -4.66 -9.88 -10.45
N ALA A 307 -4.26 -8.96 -11.33
CA ALA A 307 -3.69 -9.27 -12.65
C ALA A 307 -2.40 -10.11 -12.58
N ILE A 308 -1.69 -10.07 -11.45
CA ILE A 308 -0.44 -10.81 -11.22
C ILE A 308 -0.51 -11.69 -9.96
N PHE A 309 -1.67 -11.76 -9.32
CA PHE A 309 -1.86 -12.57 -8.11
C PHE A 309 -1.57 -14.06 -8.40
N GLY A 310 -0.80 -14.71 -7.51
CA GLY A 310 -0.29 -16.08 -7.72
C GLY A 310 0.89 -16.18 -8.70
N SER A 311 1.28 -15.05 -9.33
CA SER A 311 2.42 -14.97 -10.26
C SER A 311 3.45 -13.92 -9.83
N GLU A 312 3.42 -13.51 -8.56
CA GLU A 312 4.25 -12.40 -8.05
C GLU A 312 5.74 -12.66 -8.20
N ALA A 313 6.16 -13.93 -8.11
CA ALA A 313 7.56 -14.33 -8.31
C ALA A 313 7.96 -14.48 -9.78
N ALA A 314 7.00 -14.54 -10.71
CA ALA A 314 7.27 -14.77 -12.12
C ALA A 314 7.97 -13.56 -12.77
N THR A 315 8.93 -13.85 -13.65
CA THR A 315 9.77 -12.83 -14.29
C THR A 315 9.76 -12.94 -15.82
N ASP A 316 8.83 -13.71 -16.39
CA ASP A 316 8.63 -13.77 -17.83
C ASP A 316 8.14 -12.44 -18.40
N PRO A 317 8.35 -12.18 -19.70
CA PRO A 317 8.02 -10.89 -20.31
C PRO A 317 6.54 -10.51 -20.20
N VAL A 318 5.62 -11.47 -20.25
CA VAL A 318 4.17 -11.23 -20.19
C VAL A 318 3.77 -10.77 -18.79
N THR A 319 4.20 -11.51 -17.76
CA THR A 319 3.93 -11.16 -16.37
C THR A 319 4.60 -9.84 -15.98
N ASN A 320 5.82 -9.57 -16.44
CA ASN A 320 6.49 -8.29 -16.20
C ASN A 320 5.73 -7.12 -16.85
N ALA A 321 5.25 -7.27 -18.08
CA ALA A 321 4.44 -6.25 -18.74
C ALA A 321 3.13 -5.98 -17.99
N LYS A 322 2.44 -7.03 -17.51
CA LYS A 322 1.26 -6.87 -16.64
C LYS A 322 1.60 -6.18 -15.32
N ARG A 323 2.72 -6.55 -14.68
CA ARG A 323 3.19 -5.94 -13.43
C ARG A 323 3.35 -4.43 -13.57
N PHE A 324 3.96 -3.94 -14.65
CA PHE A 324 4.09 -2.50 -14.89
C PHE A 324 2.72 -1.84 -15.12
N ARG A 325 1.85 -2.43 -15.95
CA ARG A 325 0.52 -1.86 -16.20
C ARG A 325 -0.36 -1.87 -14.96
N ALA A 326 -0.23 -2.89 -14.12
CA ALA A 326 -1.02 -3.00 -12.89
C ALA A 326 -0.82 -1.82 -11.91
N THR A 327 0.30 -1.09 -11.97
CA THR A 327 0.49 0.14 -11.17
C THR A 327 -0.55 1.21 -11.47
N ARG A 328 -1.16 1.17 -12.66
CA ARG A 328 -2.18 2.13 -13.12
C ARG A 328 -3.52 1.99 -12.37
N ILE A 329 -3.79 0.84 -11.71
CA ILE A 329 -4.99 0.68 -10.87
C ILE A 329 -5.09 1.75 -9.78
N LEU A 330 -3.96 2.29 -9.36
CA LEU A 330 -3.88 3.26 -8.27
C LEU A 330 -4.44 4.64 -8.66
N TRP A 331 -4.28 5.06 -9.93
CA TRP A 331 -4.48 6.46 -10.31
C TRP A 331 -5.11 6.71 -11.67
N ASP A 332 -4.99 5.79 -12.64
CA ASP A 332 -5.27 6.07 -14.05
C ASP A 332 -6.75 5.82 -14.40
N PRO A 333 -7.51 6.86 -14.78
CA PRO A 333 -8.92 6.72 -15.16
C PRO A 333 -9.13 6.02 -16.52
N THR A 334 -8.07 5.75 -17.27
CA THR A 334 -8.16 5.12 -18.58
C THR A 334 -7.75 3.65 -18.59
N TYR A 335 -7.23 3.16 -17.43
CA TYR A 335 -6.76 1.79 -17.31
C TYR A 335 -7.89 0.85 -16.91
N THR A 336 -8.18 -0.12 -17.72
CA THR A 336 -9.07 -1.24 -17.40
C THR A 336 -8.28 -2.35 -16.74
N VAL A 337 -8.74 -2.81 -15.59
CA VAL A 337 -8.09 -3.88 -14.82
C VAL A 337 -8.03 -5.19 -15.61
N GLU A 338 -6.87 -5.86 -15.58
CA GLU A 338 -6.59 -7.09 -16.36
C GLU A 338 -6.80 -8.36 -15.51
N SER A 339 -7.90 -8.43 -14.76
CA SER A 339 -8.21 -9.54 -13.85
C SER A 339 -9.73 -9.75 -13.73
N TRP A 340 -10.14 -10.72 -12.92
CA TRP A 340 -11.54 -11.02 -12.62
C TRP A 340 -12.30 -9.81 -12.01
N GLU A 341 -11.59 -8.86 -11.43
CA GLU A 341 -12.18 -7.65 -10.83
C GLU A 341 -12.99 -6.81 -11.83
N VAL A 342 -12.74 -6.97 -13.13
CA VAL A 342 -13.50 -6.29 -14.20
C VAL A 342 -15.01 -6.59 -14.13
N CYS A 343 -15.37 -7.73 -13.56
CA CYS A 343 -16.75 -8.18 -13.40
C CYS A 343 -17.42 -7.71 -12.09
N CYS A 344 -16.63 -7.16 -11.16
CA CYS A 344 -17.05 -6.97 -9.78
C CYS A 344 -16.90 -5.51 -9.31
N GLY A 345 -17.34 -4.56 -10.12
CA GLY A 345 -17.28 -3.14 -9.81
C GLY A 345 -16.87 -2.29 -11.00
N PRO A 346 -16.53 -1.04 -10.77
CA PRO A 346 -15.98 -0.17 -11.82
C PRO A 346 -14.68 -0.75 -12.40
N VAL A 347 -14.61 -0.83 -13.72
CA VAL A 347 -13.45 -1.39 -14.43
C VAL A 347 -12.20 -0.50 -14.31
N GLU A 348 -12.41 0.80 -14.11
CA GLU A 348 -11.37 1.78 -13.79
C GLU A 348 -11.31 1.94 -12.28
N GLN A 349 -10.34 1.28 -11.65
CA GLN A 349 -10.30 1.23 -10.18
C GLN A 349 -9.93 2.57 -9.54
N GLN A 350 -8.90 3.25 -10.03
CA GLN A 350 -8.43 4.55 -9.52
C GLN A 350 -8.40 4.59 -7.99
N ILE A 351 -7.82 3.58 -7.36
CA ILE A 351 -7.98 3.29 -5.92
C ILE A 351 -7.71 4.53 -5.06
N ILE A 352 -6.58 5.22 -5.28
CA ILE A 352 -6.21 6.40 -4.47
C ILE A 352 -7.24 7.53 -4.65
N ASN A 353 -7.65 7.82 -5.90
CA ASN A 353 -8.60 8.89 -6.18
C ASN A 353 -9.98 8.59 -5.57
N ARG A 354 -10.39 7.33 -5.60
CA ARG A 354 -11.64 6.87 -4.99
C ARG A 354 -11.62 7.03 -3.48
N MET A 355 -10.53 6.61 -2.82
CA MET A 355 -10.38 6.77 -1.37
C MET A 355 -10.38 8.24 -0.98
N LYS A 356 -9.71 9.11 -1.73
CA LYS A 356 -9.76 10.57 -1.52
C LYS A 356 -11.18 11.13 -1.64
N ALA A 357 -11.95 10.69 -2.64
CA ALA A 357 -13.33 11.13 -2.82
C ALA A 357 -14.22 10.71 -1.64
N TRP A 358 -14.09 9.50 -1.15
CA TRP A 358 -14.82 9.02 0.02
C TRP A 358 -14.40 9.73 1.31
N ILE A 359 -13.11 9.97 1.50
CA ILE A 359 -12.61 10.76 2.63
C ILE A 359 -13.18 12.17 2.60
N ALA A 360 -13.15 12.84 1.45
CA ALA A 360 -13.66 14.20 1.32
C ALA A 360 -15.16 14.30 1.64
N LEU A 361 -15.93 13.26 1.32
CA LEU A 361 -17.36 13.19 1.58
C LEU A 361 -17.69 12.83 3.03
N GLU A 362 -17.05 11.80 3.58
CA GLU A 362 -17.51 11.16 4.82
C GLU A 362 -16.71 11.57 6.06
N PHE A 363 -15.39 11.76 5.94
CA PHE A 363 -14.55 12.20 7.07
C PHE A 363 -13.36 13.03 6.59
N PRO A 364 -13.59 14.30 6.24
CA PRO A 364 -12.54 15.19 5.73
C PRO A 364 -11.33 15.30 6.66
N GLY A 365 -10.13 15.39 6.07
CA GLY A 365 -8.87 15.46 6.79
C GLY A 365 -8.32 14.12 7.26
N THR A 366 -9.00 12.99 7.01
CA THR A 366 -8.41 11.67 7.16
C THR A 366 -7.32 11.46 6.10
N LYS A 367 -6.18 10.94 6.49
CA LYS A 367 -5.04 10.66 5.63
C LYS A 367 -5.18 9.29 4.96
N ILE A 368 -4.36 9.02 3.95
CA ILE A 368 -4.32 7.75 3.24
C ILE A 368 -3.12 6.93 3.70
N ALA A 369 -3.36 5.68 4.13
CA ALA A 369 -2.33 4.68 4.35
C ALA A 369 -2.54 3.48 3.41
N ILE A 370 -1.41 2.95 2.90
CA ILE A 370 -1.32 1.65 2.21
C ILE A 370 -0.34 0.81 3.03
N SER A 371 -0.82 0.26 4.15
CA SER A 371 0.06 -0.39 5.12
C SER A 371 0.59 -1.74 4.66
N SER A 372 0.04 -2.28 3.56
CA SER A 372 0.58 -3.45 2.89
C SER A 372 0.27 -3.42 1.39
N TYR A 373 1.30 -3.58 0.55
CA TYR A 373 1.17 -3.72 -0.90
C TYR A 373 2.27 -4.62 -1.46
N ALA A 374 1.96 -5.38 -2.51
CA ALA A 374 2.94 -6.22 -3.19
C ALA A 374 2.68 -6.28 -4.69
N PHE A 375 3.73 -5.97 -5.48
CA PHE A 375 3.76 -6.15 -6.94
C PHE A 375 4.78 -7.21 -7.36
N GLY A 376 5.49 -7.79 -6.41
CA GLY A 376 6.34 -8.98 -6.56
C GLY A 376 7.68 -8.77 -7.27
N ALA A 377 8.38 -9.87 -7.50
CA ALA A 377 9.65 -9.98 -8.23
C ALA A 377 10.78 -9.04 -7.73
N LEU A 378 10.85 -8.75 -6.43
CA LEU A 378 11.80 -7.78 -5.86
C LEU A 378 13.29 -8.20 -5.98
N SER A 379 13.55 -9.47 -6.28
CA SER A 379 14.90 -9.97 -6.61
C SER A 379 15.24 -9.84 -8.10
N HIS A 380 14.31 -9.37 -8.93
CA HIS A 380 14.47 -9.15 -10.36
C HIS A 380 14.31 -7.66 -10.70
N VAL A 381 15.00 -7.22 -11.74
CA VAL A 381 14.97 -5.81 -12.15
C VAL A 381 13.56 -5.29 -12.43
N ALA A 382 12.67 -6.07 -13.05
CA ALA A 382 11.30 -5.63 -13.31
C ALA A 382 10.53 -5.32 -12.02
N GLY A 383 10.70 -6.12 -10.95
CA GLY A 383 10.12 -5.81 -9.65
C GLY A 383 10.73 -4.56 -9.00
N ALA A 384 12.05 -4.37 -9.15
CA ALA A 384 12.72 -3.16 -8.65
C ALA A 384 12.25 -1.89 -9.38
N LEU A 385 12.07 -1.95 -10.72
CA LEU A 385 11.52 -0.85 -11.51
C LEU A 385 10.08 -0.54 -11.12
N THR A 386 9.26 -1.59 -10.93
CA THR A 386 7.88 -1.44 -10.45
C THR A 386 7.85 -0.78 -9.07
N GLN A 387 8.74 -1.18 -8.17
CA GLN A 387 8.84 -0.56 -6.84
C GLN A 387 9.23 0.93 -6.94
N ALA A 388 10.17 1.29 -7.81
CA ALA A 388 10.53 2.69 -8.05
C ALA A 388 9.34 3.49 -8.62
N GLU A 389 8.56 2.89 -9.54
CA GLU A 389 7.35 3.49 -10.10
C GLU A 389 6.28 3.72 -9.03
N LEU A 390 6.06 2.74 -8.12
CA LEU A 390 5.13 2.87 -7.01
C LEU A 390 5.50 4.01 -6.06
N LEU A 391 6.78 4.13 -5.69
CA LEU A 391 7.25 5.24 -4.85
C LEU A 391 7.01 6.60 -5.52
N GLY A 392 7.24 6.70 -6.84
CA GLY A 392 6.92 7.88 -7.64
C GLY A 392 5.41 8.17 -7.69
N ILE A 393 4.57 7.14 -7.86
CA ILE A 393 3.10 7.27 -7.84
C ILE A 393 2.63 7.73 -6.45
N PHE A 394 3.10 7.13 -5.37
CA PHE A 394 2.70 7.53 -4.02
C PHE A 394 3.06 8.99 -3.73
N ALA A 395 4.24 9.43 -4.15
CA ALA A 395 4.65 10.82 -4.04
C ALA A 395 3.75 11.75 -4.86
N ARG A 396 3.48 11.42 -6.12
CA ARG A 396 2.65 12.22 -7.03
C ARG A 396 1.20 12.25 -6.58
N GLU A 397 0.64 11.12 -6.19
CA GLU A 397 -0.76 11.02 -5.77
C GLU A 397 -1.00 11.43 -4.31
N GLY A 398 0.05 11.72 -3.53
CA GLY A 398 -0.10 12.18 -2.14
C GLY A 398 -0.67 11.10 -1.22
N VAL A 399 -0.08 9.93 -1.26
CA VAL A 399 -0.24 8.91 -0.22
C VAL A 399 0.52 9.38 1.02
N ASP A 400 -0.08 9.24 2.21
CA ASP A 400 0.52 9.75 3.44
C ASP A 400 1.41 8.72 4.13
N LEU A 401 1.13 7.41 3.98
CA LEU A 401 1.94 6.32 4.53
C LEU A 401 1.85 5.11 3.60
N ALA A 402 2.97 4.44 3.36
CA ALA A 402 2.97 3.17 2.64
C ALA A 402 4.02 2.21 3.20
N ALA A 403 3.73 0.90 3.22
CA ALA A 403 4.67 -0.13 3.64
C ALA A 403 4.62 -1.35 2.71
N LEU A 404 5.76 -1.69 2.12
CA LEU A 404 5.91 -2.80 1.18
C LEU A 404 5.74 -4.15 1.88
N GLU A 405 4.98 -5.07 1.26
CA GLU A 405 4.81 -6.50 1.61
C GLU A 405 5.06 -7.37 0.36
N PRO A 406 5.65 -8.58 0.41
CA PRO A 406 6.30 -9.25 1.54
C PRO A 406 7.62 -8.58 1.93
N PRO A 407 8.29 -9.02 3.00
CA PRO A 407 9.57 -8.43 3.37
C PRO A 407 10.52 -8.42 2.17
N LEU A 408 11.09 -7.26 1.90
CA LEU A 408 12.06 -7.07 0.82
C LEU A 408 13.24 -8.04 1.02
N PRO A 409 13.60 -8.90 0.04
CA PRO A 409 14.73 -9.81 0.21
C PRO A 409 16.03 -9.04 0.44
N ASP A 410 16.82 -9.48 1.42
CA ASP A 410 18.06 -8.78 1.81
C ASP A 410 19.04 -8.70 0.66
N ASN A 411 19.62 -7.52 0.44
CA ASN A 411 20.52 -7.19 -0.67
C ASN A 411 19.93 -7.41 -2.08
N ALA A 412 18.62 -7.57 -2.22
CA ALA A 412 17.98 -7.65 -3.53
C ALA A 412 18.04 -6.32 -4.29
N ILE A 413 17.92 -6.38 -5.62
CA ILE A 413 17.87 -5.17 -6.46
C ILE A 413 16.67 -4.26 -6.14
N GLY A 414 15.60 -4.81 -5.56
CA GLY A 414 14.47 -4.03 -5.04
C GLY A 414 14.86 -2.99 -3.97
N GLU A 415 15.97 -3.20 -3.25
CA GLU A 415 16.49 -2.19 -2.32
C GLU A 415 16.99 -0.93 -3.06
N ASP A 416 17.46 -1.07 -4.30
CA ASP A 416 17.95 0.06 -5.08
C ASP A 416 16.83 1.01 -5.47
N ALA A 417 15.59 0.53 -5.57
CA ALA A 417 14.41 1.38 -5.74
C ALA A 417 14.21 2.32 -4.54
N PHE A 418 14.32 1.83 -3.32
CA PHE A 418 14.26 2.68 -2.13
C PHE A 418 15.44 3.65 -2.04
N LYS A 419 16.66 3.14 -2.27
CA LYS A 419 17.88 3.96 -2.24
C LYS A 419 17.84 5.08 -3.29
N LEU A 420 17.24 4.83 -4.46
CA LEU A 420 17.07 5.84 -5.51
C LEU A 420 16.29 7.07 -4.99
N PHE A 421 15.34 6.89 -4.10
CA PHE A 421 14.58 7.98 -3.48
C PHE A 421 15.18 8.49 -2.17
N ARG A 422 15.90 7.64 -1.42
CA ARG A 422 16.30 7.93 -0.04
C ARG A 422 17.79 8.18 0.19
N ASN A 423 18.64 7.73 -0.73
CA ASN A 423 20.11 7.87 -0.63
C ASN A 423 20.75 7.54 -1.98
N PHE A 424 20.40 8.28 -3.04
CA PHE A 424 20.80 7.93 -4.39
C PHE A 424 22.31 8.04 -4.66
N ASP A 425 23.02 8.89 -3.91
CA ASP A 425 24.47 9.11 -4.08
C ASP A 425 25.32 8.39 -3.01
N GLY A 426 24.69 7.65 -2.11
CA GLY A 426 25.37 7.00 -0.98
C GLY A 426 25.78 7.96 0.14
N SER A 427 25.47 9.25 0.03
CA SER A 427 25.86 10.33 0.95
C SER A 427 24.65 11.02 1.59
N GLY A 428 23.46 10.45 1.44
CA GLY A 428 22.22 10.93 2.05
C GLY A 428 21.37 11.84 1.18
N SER A 429 21.73 12.07 -0.10
CA SER A 429 20.90 12.85 -1.02
C SER A 429 19.62 12.08 -1.35
N GLN A 430 18.48 12.81 -1.35
CA GLN A 430 17.14 12.24 -1.48
C GLN A 430 16.36 12.91 -2.61
N PHE A 431 15.34 12.20 -3.09
CA PHE A 431 14.26 12.78 -3.90
C PHE A 431 13.64 13.95 -3.11
N GLY A 432 13.31 15.04 -3.76
CA GLY A 432 12.81 16.25 -3.08
C GLY A 432 11.54 16.00 -2.27
N ASP A 433 11.19 16.96 -1.43
CA ASP A 433 10.04 16.89 -0.52
C ASP A 433 8.73 17.42 -1.09
N THR A 434 8.78 18.00 -2.29
CA THR A 434 7.60 18.54 -2.99
C THR A 434 7.51 17.94 -4.39
N SER A 435 6.47 17.13 -4.64
CA SER A 435 6.14 16.62 -5.97
C SER A 435 5.69 17.76 -6.88
N VAL A 436 6.08 17.69 -8.15
CA VAL A 436 5.70 18.64 -9.20
C VAL A 436 5.24 17.90 -10.45
N LEU A 437 4.61 18.61 -11.39
CA LEU A 437 4.15 18.01 -12.64
C LEU A 437 5.33 17.41 -13.42
N ALA A 438 5.23 16.13 -13.72
CA ALA A 438 6.04 15.43 -14.70
C ALA A 438 5.14 14.64 -15.64
N THR A 439 5.28 14.86 -16.94
CA THR A 439 4.53 14.14 -17.97
C THR A 439 5.47 13.43 -18.92
N SER A 440 5.06 12.30 -19.45
CA SER A 440 5.75 11.57 -20.53
C SER A 440 4.79 11.32 -21.67
N THR A 441 5.25 11.45 -22.90
CA THR A 441 4.45 11.13 -24.11
C THR A 441 4.27 9.62 -24.30
N THR A 442 5.09 8.81 -23.64
CA THR A 442 5.05 7.34 -23.72
C THR A 442 5.12 6.70 -22.34
N PRO A 443 4.15 6.97 -21.41
CA PRO A 443 4.25 6.55 -20.02
C PRO A 443 4.28 5.03 -19.81
N ASP A 444 3.79 4.26 -20.77
CA ASP A 444 3.89 2.79 -20.75
C ASP A 444 5.30 2.27 -21.03
N VAL A 445 6.14 3.07 -21.68
CA VAL A 445 7.54 2.74 -22.00
C VAL A 445 8.49 3.49 -21.08
N VAL A 446 8.31 4.80 -20.91
CA VAL A 446 9.12 5.65 -20.04
C VAL A 446 8.20 6.41 -19.09
N SER A 447 8.22 6.06 -17.81
CA SER A 447 7.56 6.84 -16.75
C SER A 447 8.46 7.97 -16.28
N ALA A 448 7.85 9.07 -15.82
CA ALA A 448 8.57 10.20 -15.23
C ALA A 448 7.89 10.69 -13.94
N PHE A 449 8.70 10.93 -12.92
CA PHE A 449 8.28 11.54 -11.65
C PHE A 449 9.25 12.64 -11.29
N ALA A 450 8.77 13.78 -10.80
CA ALA A 450 9.65 14.89 -10.47
C ALA A 450 9.30 15.51 -9.13
N SER A 451 10.31 16.04 -8.49
CA SER A 451 10.18 16.82 -7.26
C SER A 451 11.20 17.94 -7.23
N TYR A 452 11.03 18.84 -6.28
CA TYR A 452 12.08 19.81 -5.92
C TYR A 452 12.23 19.84 -4.39
N ASP A 453 13.30 20.44 -3.93
CA ASP A 453 13.59 20.64 -2.52
C ASP A 453 13.74 22.13 -2.15
N PRO A 454 13.77 22.48 -0.84
CA PRO A 454 13.95 23.86 -0.39
C PRO A 454 15.26 24.50 -0.84
N ALA A 455 16.28 23.72 -1.20
CA ALA A 455 17.54 24.21 -1.75
C ALA A 455 17.44 24.59 -3.24
N GLY A 456 16.27 24.36 -3.85
CA GLY A 456 16.01 24.70 -5.25
C GLY A 456 16.48 23.64 -6.26
N ARG A 457 16.81 22.42 -5.80
CA ARG A 457 17.19 21.31 -6.67
C ARG A 457 15.93 20.63 -7.20
N VAL A 458 15.95 20.24 -8.46
CA VAL A 458 14.91 19.46 -9.12
C VAL A 458 15.42 18.04 -9.29
N THR A 459 14.68 17.06 -8.79
CA THR A 459 14.99 15.64 -9.05
C THR A 459 13.94 15.05 -9.98
N VAL A 460 14.39 14.26 -10.96
CA VAL A 460 13.53 13.58 -11.93
C VAL A 460 13.90 12.10 -11.94
N VAL A 461 12.93 11.24 -11.67
CA VAL A 461 13.07 9.79 -11.84
C VAL A 461 12.48 9.40 -13.19
N LEU A 462 13.29 8.80 -14.06
CA LEU A 462 12.93 8.22 -15.34
C LEU A 462 12.99 6.70 -15.23
N ILE A 463 11.95 5.99 -15.67
CA ILE A 463 11.92 4.52 -15.63
C ILE A 463 11.67 4.00 -17.03
N ASN A 464 12.70 3.45 -17.67
CA ASN A 464 12.57 2.74 -18.93
C ASN A 464 12.15 1.29 -18.67
N LYS A 465 10.92 0.96 -19.08
CA LYS A 465 10.28 -0.36 -18.93
C LYS A 465 10.49 -1.29 -20.13
N ASP A 466 11.16 -0.82 -21.17
CA ASP A 466 11.51 -1.64 -22.35
C ASP A 466 12.67 -2.59 -21.98
N PRO A 467 12.48 -3.91 -22.10
CA PRO A 467 13.53 -4.87 -21.73
C PRO A 467 14.69 -4.95 -22.73
N ALA A 468 14.48 -4.46 -23.96
CA ALA A 468 15.40 -4.70 -25.08
C ALA A 468 16.10 -3.42 -25.57
N ALA A 469 15.44 -2.26 -25.45
CA ALA A 469 15.92 -1.03 -26.08
C ALA A 469 16.20 0.08 -25.06
N ALA A 470 17.33 0.75 -25.23
CA ALA A 470 17.54 2.05 -24.61
C ALA A 470 16.57 3.06 -25.24
N GLN A 471 15.97 3.92 -24.39
CA GLN A 471 15.01 4.90 -24.84
C GLN A 471 15.62 6.31 -24.84
N PRO A 472 15.58 7.00 -25.97
CA PRO A 472 15.93 8.42 -26.02
C PRO A 472 14.83 9.23 -25.30
N VAL A 473 15.23 10.15 -24.44
CA VAL A 473 14.34 11.01 -23.65
C VAL A 473 14.73 12.47 -23.86
N ASN A 474 13.79 13.28 -24.31
CA ASN A 474 13.93 14.74 -24.37
C ASN A 474 13.29 15.34 -23.12
N LEU A 475 14.10 15.78 -22.16
CA LEU A 475 13.65 16.46 -20.95
C LEU A 475 13.52 17.96 -21.20
N THR A 476 12.40 18.53 -20.77
CA THR A 476 12.16 19.97 -20.77
C THR A 476 11.81 20.42 -19.35
N PHE A 477 12.55 21.41 -18.82
CA PHE A 477 12.32 22.00 -17.50
C PHE A 477 11.60 23.35 -17.66
N LEU A 478 10.47 23.51 -16.99
CA LEU A 478 9.65 24.71 -16.92
C LEU A 478 9.52 25.17 -15.47
N GLY A 479 9.33 26.48 -15.28
CA GLY A 479 9.17 27.07 -13.95
C GLY A 479 10.48 27.23 -13.18
N VAL A 480 11.63 26.96 -13.81
CA VAL A 480 12.99 27.15 -13.25
C VAL A 480 13.90 27.84 -14.24
N ASN A 481 15.04 28.37 -13.78
CA ASN A 481 16.10 28.79 -14.67
C ASN A 481 16.58 27.57 -15.49
N GLY A 482 16.49 27.65 -16.78
CA GLY A 482 16.82 26.56 -17.70
C GLY A 482 18.31 26.24 -17.84
N SER A 483 19.20 26.84 -17.04
CA SER A 483 20.64 26.56 -17.05
C SER A 483 21.13 26.16 -15.69
N GLY A 484 22.02 25.16 -15.63
CA GLY A 484 22.57 24.64 -14.37
C GLY A 484 23.31 23.32 -14.55
N ALA A 485 23.82 22.80 -13.45
CA ALA A 485 24.49 21.51 -13.41
C ALA A 485 23.49 20.36 -13.19
N TRP A 486 23.78 19.19 -13.75
CA TRP A 486 23.06 17.97 -13.42
C TRP A 486 24.01 16.81 -13.10
N ARG A 487 23.53 15.88 -12.29
CA ARG A 487 24.15 14.57 -12.06
C ARG A 487 23.07 13.49 -12.08
N ALA A 488 23.42 12.28 -12.52
CA ALA A 488 22.49 11.18 -12.62
C ALA A 488 23.01 9.94 -11.90
N PHE A 489 22.07 9.14 -11.38
CA PHE A 489 22.29 7.86 -10.73
C PHE A 489 21.28 6.85 -11.26
N SER A 490 21.70 5.62 -11.49
CA SER A 490 20.81 4.60 -12.05
C SER A 490 21.10 3.21 -11.52
N PHE A 491 20.10 2.35 -11.62
CA PHE A 491 20.25 0.90 -11.51
C PHE A 491 19.51 0.20 -12.65
N GLY A 492 19.98 -1.00 -13.01
CA GLY A 492 19.41 -1.76 -14.12
C GLY A 492 19.78 -3.23 -14.08
N PRO A 493 19.55 -4.00 -15.19
CA PRO A 493 19.72 -5.45 -15.20
C PRO A 493 21.11 -5.94 -14.77
N SER A 494 22.14 -5.16 -15.07
CA SER A 494 23.55 -5.54 -14.87
C SER A 494 24.27 -4.62 -13.87
N SER A 495 23.55 -3.69 -13.23
CA SER A 495 24.15 -2.71 -12.34
C SER A 495 23.28 -2.44 -11.12
N ARG A 496 23.92 -2.33 -9.96
CA ARG A 496 23.31 -1.78 -8.75
C ARG A 496 23.34 -0.25 -8.85
N LEU A 497 22.60 0.42 -7.96
CA LEU A 497 22.53 1.88 -7.92
C LEU A 497 23.92 2.50 -7.83
N GLY A 498 24.21 3.39 -8.78
CA GLY A 498 25.48 4.10 -8.87
C GLY A 498 25.42 5.27 -9.83
N ALA A 499 26.51 6.06 -9.91
CA ALA A 499 26.60 7.24 -10.77
C ALA A 499 26.42 6.87 -12.26
N ALA A 500 25.59 7.65 -12.96
CA ALA A 500 25.23 7.45 -14.38
C ALA A 500 25.60 8.65 -15.28
N GLY A 501 26.26 9.66 -14.74
CA GLY A 501 26.78 10.79 -15.49
C GLY A 501 26.56 12.14 -14.83
N THR A 502 27.21 13.14 -15.41
CA THR A 502 27.10 14.55 -15.01
C THR A 502 27.19 15.45 -16.23
N GLY A 503 26.75 16.68 -16.10
CA GLY A 503 26.87 17.67 -17.17
C GLY A 503 26.13 18.97 -16.87
N THR A 504 25.79 19.70 -17.89
CA THR A 504 25.08 20.98 -17.79
C THR A 504 23.81 20.97 -18.63
N VAL A 505 22.74 21.60 -18.13
CA VAL A 505 21.54 21.95 -18.89
C VAL A 505 21.72 23.38 -19.40
N THR A 506 21.31 23.64 -20.60
CA THR A 506 21.27 24.98 -21.21
C THR A 506 19.94 25.15 -21.92
N GLY A 507 19.28 26.30 -21.70
CA GLY A 507 17.99 26.60 -22.33
C GLY A 507 16.83 25.71 -21.89
N GLY A 508 16.92 25.05 -20.72
CA GLY A 508 15.83 24.26 -20.15
C GLY A 508 15.64 22.89 -20.82
N ALA A 509 16.53 22.47 -21.70
CA ALA A 509 16.42 21.18 -22.41
C ALA A 509 17.62 20.28 -22.14
N LEU A 510 17.37 18.99 -22.00
CA LEU A 510 18.38 17.95 -21.82
C LEU A 510 17.96 16.70 -22.55
N GLN A 511 18.86 16.13 -23.34
CA GLN A 511 18.68 14.80 -23.92
C GLN A 511 19.36 13.73 -23.10
N ARG A 512 18.63 12.64 -22.82
CA ARG A 512 19.15 11.47 -22.13
C ARG A 512 18.89 10.21 -22.95
N MET A 513 19.78 9.25 -22.84
CA MET A 513 19.57 7.89 -23.32
C MET A 513 19.45 6.99 -22.10
N VAL A 514 18.24 6.61 -21.73
CA VAL A 514 17.99 5.73 -20.58
C VAL A 514 18.12 4.29 -21.04
N PRO A 515 19.06 3.49 -20.53
CA PRO A 515 19.26 2.11 -20.95
C PRO A 515 18.01 1.24 -20.76
N ALA A 516 17.97 0.08 -21.44
CA ALA A 516 16.89 -0.90 -21.30
C ALA A 516 16.71 -1.31 -19.83
N TYR A 517 15.46 -1.48 -19.37
CA TYR A 517 15.12 -1.88 -18.00
C TYR A 517 15.91 -1.13 -16.92
N THR A 518 15.92 0.19 -16.99
CA THR A 518 16.71 1.05 -16.09
C THR A 518 15.82 2.10 -15.42
N ALA A 519 16.00 2.29 -14.11
CA ALA A 519 15.54 3.49 -13.42
C ALA A 519 16.74 4.44 -13.23
N GLU A 520 16.56 5.68 -13.66
CA GLU A 520 17.55 6.75 -13.53
C GLU A 520 16.96 7.91 -12.75
N LEU A 521 17.64 8.37 -11.70
CA LEU A 521 17.36 9.65 -11.05
C LEU A 521 18.35 10.68 -11.58
N LEU A 522 17.82 11.78 -12.10
CA LEU A 522 18.59 12.96 -12.49
C LEU A 522 18.31 14.07 -11.48
N GLU A 523 19.37 14.57 -10.84
CA GLU A 523 19.33 15.75 -10.00
C GLU A 523 19.83 16.95 -10.84
N PHE A 524 18.96 17.94 -11.01
CA PHE A 524 19.27 19.19 -11.70
C PHE A 524 19.32 20.34 -10.68
N THR A 525 20.42 21.06 -10.67
CA THR A 525 20.62 22.26 -9.84
C THR A 525 20.60 23.50 -10.72
N PRO A 526 19.44 24.19 -10.82
CA PRO A 526 19.33 25.41 -11.64
C PRO A 526 20.20 26.54 -11.09
N ASN A 527 20.76 27.34 -11.99
CA ASN A 527 21.41 28.58 -11.60
C ASN A 527 20.38 29.56 -11.02
N GLY A 528 20.53 29.97 -9.76
CA GLY A 528 19.59 30.86 -9.08
C GLY A 528 18.43 30.17 -8.34
N GLY A 529 18.41 28.84 -8.30
CA GLY A 529 17.39 28.05 -7.58
C GLY A 529 16.00 28.05 -8.24
N VAL A 530 15.02 27.38 -7.60
CA VAL A 530 13.61 27.44 -7.99
C VAL A 530 12.98 28.69 -7.38
N PRO A 531 12.22 29.52 -8.13
CA PRO A 531 11.51 30.64 -7.55
C PRO A 531 10.55 30.17 -6.46
N LEU A 532 10.74 30.60 -5.23
CA LEU A 532 9.87 30.24 -4.09
C LEU A 532 8.45 30.83 -4.19
N ASP A 533 8.23 31.81 -5.07
CA ASP A 533 6.99 32.59 -5.16
C ASP A 533 6.08 32.24 -6.34
N ALA A 534 6.29 31.13 -7.04
CA ALA A 534 5.33 30.63 -8.01
C ALA A 534 4.12 30.08 -7.23
N GLY A 535 3.14 30.97 -6.96
CA GLY A 535 1.96 30.70 -6.13
C GLY A 535 1.32 29.36 -6.42
N TYR A 536 0.87 28.73 -5.38
CA TYR A 536 0.11 27.49 -5.36
C TYR A 536 -1.07 27.60 -6.35
N GLN A 537 -0.92 27.01 -7.52
CA GLN A 537 -2.03 26.82 -8.45
C GLN A 537 -2.52 25.39 -8.27
N ASP A 538 -3.45 25.24 -7.33
CA ASP A 538 -4.16 23.97 -7.10
C ASP A 538 -5.05 23.71 -8.31
N ALA A 539 -4.82 22.63 -9.02
CA ALA A 539 -5.75 22.14 -10.02
C ALA A 539 -6.97 21.56 -9.28
N GLY A 540 -7.92 22.46 -9.04
CA GLY A 540 -9.28 22.30 -8.59
C GLY A 540 -9.73 20.96 -8.01
N THR A 541 -9.67 20.83 -6.69
CA THR A 541 -10.71 20.19 -5.88
C THR A 541 -10.90 21.08 -4.65
N GLY A 542 -12.05 21.78 -4.58
CA GLY A 542 -12.38 22.73 -3.56
C GLY A 542 -12.35 22.14 -2.15
N GLY A 543 -11.85 22.95 -1.19
CA GLY A 543 -12.07 22.76 0.23
C GLY A 543 -10.81 22.55 1.06
N GLY A 544 -9.98 23.54 1.26
CA GLY A 544 -8.93 23.55 2.28
C GLY A 544 -9.26 24.62 3.34
N ALA A 545 -9.62 24.19 4.54
CA ALA A 545 -9.70 25.06 5.70
C ALA A 545 -8.27 25.39 6.16
N GLY A 546 -7.94 26.68 6.22
CA GLY A 546 -6.66 27.16 6.68
C GLY A 546 -6.49 26.98 8.18
N ASP A 547 -5.33 26.53 8.58
CA ASP A 547 -4.85 26.53 9.96
C ASP A 547 -4.49 27.96 10.37
N GLY A 548 -5.20 28.46 11.38
CA GLY A 548 -5.04 29.81 11.90
C GLY A 548 -3.80 29.96 12.76
N GLY A 549 -2.80 30.64 12.24
CA GLY A 549 -1.69 31.18 13.03
C GLY A 549 -2.09 32.55 13.63
N THR A 550 -2.03 32.66 14.94
CA THR A 550 -2.29 33.85 15.71
C THR A 550 -1.22 34.92 15.50
N GLY A 551 -1.65 36.09 15.02
CA GLY A 551 -0.84 37.29 15.01
C GLY A 551 -1.78 38.50 15.10
N GLY A 552 -1.77 39.16 16.26
CA GLY A 552 -2.63 40.31 16.57
C GLY A 552 -2.22 41.59 15.86
N GLY A 553 -3.19 42.40 15.48
CA GLY A 553 -3.03 43.77 15.02
C GLY A 553 -4.37 44.47 14.90
N ALA A 554 -4.60 45.41 15.77
CA ALA A 554 -5.83 46.22 15.87
C ALA A 554 -5.97 47.23 14.75
N GLY A 555 -7.18 47.43 14.24
CA GLY A 555 -7.53 48.56 13.38
C GLY A 555 -9.02 48.57 13.04
N GLY A 556 -9.77 49.46 13.61
CA GLY A 556 -11.22 49.58 13.46
C GLY A 556 -11.65 50.25 12.16
N GLY A 557 -12.88 49.99 11.76
CA GLY A 557 -13.56 50.70 10.66
C GLY A 557 -14.99 50.22 10.51
N THR A 558 -15.93 51.05 10.88
CA THR A 558 -17.38 50.91 10.83
C THR A 558 -17.93 51.09 9.42
N GLY A 559 -18.95 50.31 9.02
CA GLY A 559 -19.76 50.55 7.86
C GLY A 559 -20.88 49.54 7.65
N GLY A 560 -22.10 49.90 7.96
CA GLY A 560 -23.29 49.05 7.82
C GLY A 560 -23.90 49.08 6.41
N GLY A 561 -24.74 48.13 6.10
CA GLY A 561 -25.53 48.05 4.89
C GLY A 561 -26.48 46.86 4.87
N THR A 562 -27.73 47.12 5.13
CA THR A 562 -28.89 46.26 5.10
C THR A 562 -29.39 46.03 3.67
N GLY A 563 -29.88 44.81 3.35
CA GLY A 563 -30.69 44.57 2.15
C GLY A 563 -31.18 43.14 2.04
N GLY A 564 -32.45 42.93 2.33
CA GLY A 564 -33.15 41.67 2.21
C GLY A 564 -33.72 41.42 0.81
N GLY A 565 -34.09 40.21 0.50
CA GLY A 565 -34.79 39.83 -0.71
C GLY A 565 -35.22 38.36 -0.72
N THR A 566 -36.47 38.13 -0.44
CA THR A 566 -37.22 36.88 -0.53
C THR A 566 -37.65 36.58 -1.96
N GLY A 567 -37.68 35.29 -2.37
CA GLY A 567 -38.35 34.85 -3.58
C GLY A 567 -38.36 33.32 -3.75
N GLY A 568 -39.51 32.73 -3.50
CA GLY A 568 -39.78 31.32 -3.71
C GLY A 568 -40.23 31.00 -5.14
N GLY A 569 -40.21 29.77 -5.53
CA GLY A 569 -40.74 29.23 -6.78
C GLY A 569 -40.75 27.71 -6.88
N THR A 570 -41.90 27.15 -6.69
CA THR A 570 -42.26 25.75 -6.91
C THR A 570 -42.52 25.44 -8.38
N GLY A 571 -42.16 24.22 -8.86
CA GLY A 571 -42.60 23.73 -10.17
C GLY A 571 -42.22 22.29 -10.43
N GLY A 572 -43.22 21.40 -10.32
CA GLY A 572 -43.07 19.98 -10.65
C GLY A 572 -43.32 19.71 -12.14
N GLY A 573 -42.88 18.56 -12.61
CA GLY A 573 -43.15 18.07 -13.97
C GLY A 573 -42.75 16.62 -14.15
N THR A 574 -43.77 15.75 -14.16
CA THR A 574 -43.75 14.34 -14.54
C THR A 574 -43.74 14.17 -16.05
N GLY A 575 -43.01 13.18 -16.59
CA GLY A 575 -43.14 12.79 -17.98
C GLY A 575 -42.38 11.50 -18.31
N GLY A 576 -43.12 10.40 -18.44
CA GLY A 576 -42.60 9.11 -18.88
C GLY A 576 -42.55 9.02 -20.41
N GLY A 577 -41.72 8.15 -20.93
CA GLY A 577 -41.64 7.81 -22.34
C GLY A 577 -40.88 6.51 -22.61
N THR A 578 -41.61 5.47 -22.89
CA THR A 578 -41.17 4.18 -23.41
C THR A 578 -40.84 4.27 -24.90
N GLY A 579 -39.78 3.58 -25.34
CA GLY A 579 -39.51 3.42 -26.78
C GLY A 579 -38.38 2.44 -27.06
N GLY A 580 -38.75 1.24 -27.51
CA GLY A 580 -37.82 0.21 -27.91
C GLY A 580 -37.36 0.41 -29.36
N GLY A 581 -36.23 -0.18 -29.71
CA GLY A 581 -35.71 -0.26 -31.07
C GLY A 581 -34.55 -1.24 -31.20
N THR A 582 -34.86 -2.38 -31.87
CA THR A 582 -33.95 -3.44 -32.27
C THR A 582 -33.25 -3.11 -33.58
N ALA A 583 -31.96 -3.50 -33.70
CA ALA A 583 -31.23 -4.02 -34.85
C ALA A 583 -29.72 -3.77 -34.60
N GLY A 584 -28.78 -4.67 -34.69
CA GLY A 584 -28.57 -5.79 -35.59
C GLY A 584 -27.19 -5.68 -36.22
N GLY A 585 -26.24 -6.60 -35.90
CA GLY A 585 -25.29 -7.00 -36.89
C GLY A 585 -23.78 -6.94 -36.60
N ALA A 586 -23.18 -8.12 -36.43
CA ALA A 586 -21.86 -8.61 -36.92
C ALA A 586 -20.59 -8.15 -36.15
N GLY A 587 -19.93 -8.97 -35.33
CA GLY A 587 -19.05 -10.04 -35.80
C GLY A 587 -17.61 -9.70 -35.49
N GLY A 588 -17.05 -10.21 -34.37
CA GLY A 588 -15.61 -10.19 -34.05
C GLY A 588 -15.38 -11.20 -32.94
N GLY A 589 -14.65 -12.29 -33.23
CA GLY A 589 -14.43 -13.43 -32.37
C GLY A 589 -13.76 -13.05 -31.05
N GLY A 590 -14.53 -13.19 -29.97
CA GLY A 590 -14.06 -13.12 -28.62
C GLY A 590 -13.85 -14.53 -28.09
N ALA A 591 -12.75 -14.72 -27.38
CA ALA A 591 -12.52 -15.88 -26.54
C ALA A 591 -13.73 -16.10 -25.59
N PRO A 592 -14.01 -17.33 -25.14
CA PRO A 592 -15.19 -17.62 -24.32
C PRO A 592 -15.12 -16.81 -23.04
N ALA A 593 -16.15 -16.04 -22.78
CA ALA A 593 -16.37 -15.34 -21.52
C ALA A 593 -16.52 -16.40 -20.43
N GLU A 594 -15.51 -16.54 -19.58
CA GLU A 594 -15.67 -17.18 -18.29
C GLU A 594 -16.78 -16.41 -17.58
N SER A 595 -17.78 -17.11 -17.08
CA SER A 595 -18.94 -16.51 -16.45
C SER A 595 -18.49 -15.65 -15.27
N CYS A 596 -18.73 -14.34 -15.38
CA CYS A 596 -18.49 -13.39 -14.29
C CYS A 596 -19.36 -13.74 -13.08
N ASN A 597 -18.80 -14.33 -12.06
CA ASN A 597 -19.49 -14.69 -10.83
C ASN A 597 -18.79 -14.07 -9.62
N CYS A 598 -19.16 -12.83 -9.28
CA CYS A 598 -18.64 -12.15 -8.09
C CYS A 598 -19.09 -12.80 -6.77
N ALA A 599 -20.03 -13.72 -6.82
CA ALA A 599 -20.57 -14.40 -5.64
C ALA A 599 -19.81 -15.67 -5.26
N THR A 600 -18.94 -16.21 -6.12
CA THR A 600 -18.33 -17.53 -5.95
C THR A 600 -16.80 -17.54 -6.05
N THR A 601 -16.12 -16.46 -5.73
CA THR A 601 -14.74 -16.60 -5.28
C THR A 601 -14.77 -17.11 -3.84
N ASP A 602 -15.25 -18.34 -3.68
CA ASP A 602 -14.95 -19.14 -2.50
C ASP A 602 -13.42 -19.11 -2.35
N GLY A 603 -12.97 -18.70 -1.17
CA GLY A 603 -11.57 -18.50 -0.85
C GLY A 603 -10.62 -19.68 -1.11
N THR A 604 -11.12 -20.79 -1.66
CA THR A 604 -10.37 -21.98 -2.04
C THR A 604 -9.32 -21.75 -3.15
N LEU A 605 -9.53 -20.79 -4.07
CA LEU A 605 -8.53 -20.43 -5.08
C LEU A 605 -7.44 -19.50 -4.54
N PHE A 606 -7.75 -18.71 -3.50
CA PHE A 606 -6.78 -17.83 -2.84
C PHE A 606 -5.69 -18.56 -2.05
N PHE A 607 -6.02 -19.73 -1.47
CA PHE A 607 -5.10 -20.50 -0.62
C PHE A 607 -3.98 -21.22 -1.38
N TRP A 608 -4.19 -21.62 -2.64
CA TRP A 608 -3.17 -22.38 -3.39
C TRP A 608 -2.02 -21.55 -3.93
N ALA A 609 -2.21 -20.26 -4.15
CA ALA A 609 -1.19 -19.40 -4.75
C ALA A 609 -0.13 -18.91 -3.74
N LEU A 610 -0.52 -18.64 -2.48
CA LEU A 610 0.41 -18.25 -1.42
C LEU A 610 1.29 -19.41 -0.95
N SER A 611 0.82 -20.65 -1.09
CA SER A 611 1.55 -21.86 -0.66
C SER A 611 2.83 -22.13 -1.46
N ALA A 612 2.95 -21.68 -2.70
CA ALA A 612 4.10 -21.96 -3.56
C ALA A 612 5.36 -21.13 -3.20
N LEU A 613 5.20 -19.96 -2.60
CA LEU A 613 6.33 -19.05 -2.31
C LEU A 613 7.13 -19.40 -1.05
N ALA A 614 6.54 -20.12 -0.10
CA ALA A 614 7.21 -20.50 1.16
C ALA A 614 8.14 -21.73 1.02
N PHE A 615 7.91 -22.61 0.04
CA PHE A 615 8.65 -23.87 -0.09
C PHE A 615 10.11 -23.73 -0.57
N VAL A 616 10.47 -22.62 -1.21
CA VAL A 616 11.83 -22.43 -1.75
C VAL A 616 12.86 -22.01 -0.69
N ARG A 617 12.45 -21.53 0.48
CA ARG A 617 13.37 -20.93 1.48
C ARG A 617 13.91 -21.87 2.57
N ARG A 618 13.40 -23.09 2.74
CA ARG A 618 13.86 -24.00 3.83
C ARG A 618 14.89 -25.07 3.44
N ARG A 619 15.46 -25.08 2.22
CA ARG A 619 16.48 -26.07 1.82
C ARG A 619 17.94 -25.62 1.95
N LYS A 620 18.23 -24.51 2.60
CA LYS A 620 19.61 -24.11 2.91
C LYS A 620 19.70 -23.54 4.33
N ARG A 621 19.70 -24.46 5.30
CA ARG A 621 20.45 -24.39 6.56
C ARG A 621 20.72 -25.79 7.04
#